data_4548a6732e1fbb513c0a52d90f8a3be3
#
_entry.id   4548a6732e1fbb513c0a52d90f8a3be3
#
_cell.length_a   1.000
_cell.length_b   1.000
_cell.length_c   1.000
_cell.angle_alpha   90.00
_cell.angle_beta   90.00
_cell.angle_gamma   90.00
#
_symmetry.space_group_name_H-M   'P 1'
#
loop_
_entity.id
_entity.type
_entity.pdbx_description
1 polymer ?
#
loop_
_entity_poly.entity_id
_entity_poly.type
_entity_poly.pdbx_seq_one_letter_code
_entity_poly.pdbx_strand_id
1 'polypeptide(L)'
;PRRSIGQQLNNPNDYRWSMRALLVAMNRWITDGAAPPSSRHPRIDDRTLVEIEALSFPQLTNVQKPTEAHKAYRVFYGLDFASKGIVSVDPPEANGSYPILVPQVDNDGNELAGVKMPEVSVPLATYTGWNLFNAESGPTSLLSSMQGSYIPLPRTRADRERTKDPRASIEER
;
A
#
# COMPACT_ATOMS: atom_id res chain seq x y z
N PRO A 1 -14.74 -10.01 -2.29
CA PRO A 1 -13.77 -9.34 -3.17
C PRO A 1 -13.86 -9.89 -4.59
N ARG A 2 -13.64 -9.04 -5.59
CA ARG A 2 -13.62 -9.44 -7.01
C ARG A 2 -12.20 -9.32 -7.54
N ARG A 3 -11.79 -10.28 -8.39
CA ARG A 3 -10.64 -10.11 -9.26
C ARG A 3 -11.12 -9.35 -10.49
N SER A 4 -10.48 -8.24 -10.82
CA SER A 4 -10.82 -7.48 -12.03
C SER A 4 -9.65 -7.54 -13.01
N ILE A 5 -8.71 -6.61 -12.90
CA ILE A 5 -7.51 -6.54 -13.73
C ILE A 5 -6.27 -7.08 -13.00
N GLY A 6 -6.37 -7.35 -11.70
CA GLY A 6 -5.28 -7.76 -10.85
C GLY A 6 -5.05 -9.28 -10.77
N GLN A 7 -3.84 -9.69 -10.39
CA GLN A 7 -3.51 -11.09 -10.10
C GLN A 7 -4.22 -11.59 -8.85
N GLN A 8 -4.42 -10.72 -7.87
CA GLN A 8 -5.08 -11.04 -6.60
C GLN A 8 -6.49 -10.44 -6.56
N LEU A 9 -7.30 -10.92 -5.63
CA LEU A 9 -8.59 -10.31 -5.34
C LEU A 9 -8.39 -8.87 -4.87
N ASN A 10 -9.32 -7.98 -5.21
CA ASN A 10 -9.22 -6.58 -4.82
C ASN A 10 -9.36 -6.42 -3.30
N ASN A 11 -8.55 -5.53 -2.72
CA ASN A 11 -8.65 -5.15 -1.31
C ASN A 11 -10.04 -4.54 -1.04
N PRO A 12 -10.84 -5.13 -0.12
CA PRO A 12 -12.18 -4.66 0.18
C PRO A 12 -12.22 -3.58 1.27
N ASN A 13 -11.07 -3.21 1.86
CA ASN A 13 -11.03 -2.28 2.97
C ASN A 13 -11.62 -0.93 2.57
N ASP A 14 -12.57 -0.46 3.38
CA ASP A 14 -13.31 0.77 3.13
C ASP A 14 -12.79 1.92 4.01
N TYR A 15 -12.15 2.90 3.39
CA TYR A 15 -11.64 4.09 4.08
C TYR A 15 -12.72 5.00 4.70
N ARG A 16 -13.99 4.81 4.32
CA ARG A 16 -15.11 5.66 4.80
C ARG A 16 -15.28 5.64 6.31
N TRP A 17 -14.98 4.52 6.96
CA TRP A 17 -15.03 4.42 8.42
C TRP A 17 -14.02 5.36 9.08
N SER A 18 -12.78 5.38 8.61
CA SER A 18 -11.74 6.30 9.08
C SER A 18 -12.13 7.75 8.81
N MET A 19 -12.68 8.05 7.63
CA MET A 19 -13.13 9.41 7.30
C MET A 19 -14.25 9.89 8.22
N ARG A 20 -15.21 9.03 8.57
CA ARG A 20 -16.28 9.35 9.53
C ARG A 20 -15.70 9.62 10.93
N ALA A 21 -14.78 8.78 11.39
CA ALA A 21 -14.12 8.98 12.68
C ALA A 21 -13.34 10.29 12.74
N LEU A 22 -12.60 10.63 11.67
CA LEU A 22 -11.88 11.89 11.55
C LEU A 22 -12.81 13.10 11.51
N LEU A 23 -13.96 13.00 10.84
CA LEU A 23 -14.97 14.08 10.84
C LEU A 23 -15.52 14.33 12.25
N VAL A 24 -15.82 13.28 13.02
CA VAL A 24 -16.25 13.40 14.41
C VAL A 24 -15.15 14.00 15.29
N ALA A 25 -13.90 13.58 15.10
CA ALA A 25 -12.75 14.14 15.83
C ALA A 25 -12.56 15.63 15.50
N MET A 26 -12.66 16.02 14.24
CA MET A 26 -12.59 17.42 13.80
C MET A 26 -13.72 18.25 14.41
N ASN A 27 -14.96 17.74 14.42
CA ASN A 27 -16.08 18.45 15.04
C ASN A 27 -15.82 18.71 16.51
N ARG A 28 -15.41 17.70 17.28
CA ARG A 28 -15.05 17.85 18.70
C ARG A 28 -13.91 18.83 18.94
N TRP A 29 -12.93 18.83 18.05
CA TRP A 29 -11.82 19.79 18.15
C TRP A 29 -12.31 21.24 17.98
N ILE A 30 -13.19 21.48 17.01
CA ILE A 30 -13.73 22.82 16.74
C ILE A 30 -14.70 23.27 17.85
N THR A 31 -15.58 22.37 18.32
CA THR A 31 -16.66 22.74 19.28
C THR A 31 -16.20 22.72 20.72
N ASP A 32 -15.40 21.74 21.10
CA ASP A 32 -15.05 21.44 22.49
C ASP A 32 -13.57 21.69 22.81
N GLY A 33 -12.77 22.07 21.82
CA GLY A 33 -11.31 22.19 21.95
C GLY A 33 -10.59 20.85 22.18
N ALA A 34 -11.28 19.72 22.02
CA ALA A 34 -10.69 18.38 22.23
C ALA A 34 -9.70 18.07 21.08
N ALA A 35 -8.41 17.94 21.41
CA ALA A 35 -7.39 17.64 20.41
C ALA A 35 -7.68 16.33 19.66
N PRO A 36 -7.46 16.28 18.33
CA PRO A 36 -7.61 15.06 17.56
C PRO A 36 -6.55 14.03 17.96
N PRO A 37 -6.77 12.73 17.66
CA PRO A 37 -5.75 11.70 17.86
C PRO A 37 -4.43 12.07 17.15
N SER A 38 -3.30 11.66 17.73
CA SER A 38 -2.00 11.84 17.11
C SER A 38 -1.93 11.16 15.75
N SER A 39 -1.25 11.81 14.80
CA SER A 39 -1.01 11.23 13.46
C SER A 39 -0.24 9.92 13.56
N ARG A 40 -0.67 8.94 12.77
CA ARG A 40 0.01 7.65 12.61
C ARG A 40 0.33 7.45 11.13
N HIS A 41 1.60 7.41 10.79
CA HIS A 41 2.09 7.24 9.43
C HIS A 41 3.43 6.50 9.45
N PRO A 42 3.82 5.84 8.35
CA PRO A 42 5.14 5.22 8.24
C PRO A 42 6.26 6.25 8.35
N ARG A 43 7.37 5.89 9.00
CA ARG A 43 8.51 6.79 9.27
C ARG A 43 9.84 6.09 8.96
N ILE A 44 10.85 6.89 8.61
CA ILE A 44 12.20 6.40 8.34
C ILE A 44 12.92 6.07 9.64
N ASP A 45 12.75 6.89 10.67
CA ASP A 45 13.45 6.78 11.96
C ASP A 45 13.09 5.52 12.75
N ASP A 46 11.85 5.01 12.61
CA ASP A 46 11.41 3.77 13.24
C ASP A 46 11.39 2.57 12.27
N ARG A 47 11.90 2.77 11.04
CA ARG A 47 11.99 1.77 9.97
C ARG A 47 10.63 1.18 9.53
N THR A 48 9.57 1.93 9.72
CA THR A 48 8.25 1.58 9.17
C THR A 48 8.06 2.12 7.75
N LEU A 49 9.00 2.95 7.26
CA LEU A 49 9.11 3.40 5.88
C LEU A 49 10.51 3.05 5.36
N VAL A 50 10.59 2.22 4.32
CA VAL A 50 11.84 1.59 3.85
C VAL A 50 11.96 1.63 2.33
N GLU A 51 13.17 1.39 1.81
CA GLU A 51 13.39 1.09 0.39
C GLU A 51 12.68 -0.23 0.03
N ILE A 52 12.26 -0.37 -1.22
CA ILE A 52 11.49 -1.55 -1.67
C ILE A 52 12.27 -2.87 -1.52
N GLU A 53 13.60 -2.80 -1.63
CA GLU A 53 14.51 -3.93 -1.44
C GLU A 53 14.53 -4.41 0.01
N ALA A 54 14.33 -3.50 0.97
CA ALA A 54 14.30 -3.77 2.40
C ALA A 54 12.90 -4.17 2.92
N LEU A 55 11.90 -4.23 2.03
CA LEU A 55 10.55 -4.65 2.39
C LEU A 55 10.50 -6.14 2.75
N SER A 56 10.14 -6.44 4.00
CA SER A 56 10.05 -7.81 4.55
C SER A 56 8.71 -8.49 4.25
N PHE A 57 8.27 -8.44 2.98
CA PHE A 57 7.02 -9.09 2.59
C PHE A 57 7.15 -10.62 2.62
N PRO A 58 6.19 -11.37 3.24
CA PRO A 58 6.26 -12.83 3.34
C PRO A 58 6.25 -13.47 1.95
N GLN A 59 7.03 -14.55 1.79
CA GLN A 59 7.06 -15.31 0.54
C GLN A 59 5.82 -16.21 0.44
N LEU A 60 4.83 -15.77 -0.31
CA LEU A 60 3.58 -16.48 -0.50
C LEU A 60 3.59 -17.24 -1.82
N THR A 61 3.11 -18.48 -1.81
CA THR A 61 2.96 -19.28 -3.03
C THR A 61 1.99 -18.59 -3.99
N ASN A 62 2.39 -18.42 -5.24
CA ASN A 62 1.61 -17.77 -6.30
C ASN A 62 1.30 -16.27 -6.06
N VAL A 63 2.05 -15.60 -5.21
CA VAL A 63 1.99 -14.16 -5.04
C VAL A 63 3.33 -13.54 -5.40
N GLN A 64 3.34 -12.75 -6.45
CA GLN A 64 4.50 -11.97 -6.85
C GLN A 64 4.51 -10.64 -6.10
N LYS A 65 5.61 -10.35 -5.39
CA LYS A 65 5.86 -9.02 -4.81
C LYS A 65 6.30 -8.07 -5.93
N PRO A 66 5.82 -6.82 -5.96
CA PRO A 66 6.38 -5.81 -6.85
C PRO A 66 7.88 -5.62 -6.63
N THR A 67 8.63 -5.49 -7.70
CA THR A 67 10.07 -5.17 -7.68
C THR A 67 10.33 -3.68 -7.80
N GLU A 68 9.35 -2.93 -8.27
CA GLU A 68 9.43 -1.48 -8.43
C GLU A 68 8.15 -0.82 -7.92
N ALA A 69 8.28 0.37 -7.35
CA ALA A 69 7.17 1.27 -7.07
C ALA A 69 6.95 2.23 -8.24
N HIS A 70 5.80 2.90 -8.28
CA HIS A 70 5.55 3.95 -9.27
C HIS A 70 6.56 5.09 -9.10
N LYS A 71 7.37 5.35 -10.14
CA LYS A 71 8.40 6.37 -10.10
C LYS A 71 7.80 7.76 -10.38
N ALA A 72 8.12 8.72 -9.51
CA ALA A 72 7.87 10.13 -9.74
C ALA A 72 9.13 10.74 -10.38
N TYR A 73 9.05 11.09 -11.65
CA TYR A 73 10.16 11.68 -12.38
C TYR A 73 10.27 13.17 -12.11
N ARG A 74 11.51 13.66 -12.02
CA ARG A 74 11.80 15.08 -12.10
C ARG A 74 11.81 15.47 -13.56
N VAL A 75 10.92 16.38 -13.94
CA VAL A 75 10.79 16.83 -15.32
C VAL A 75 11.26 18.26 -15.47
N PHE A 76 11.94 18.53 -16.59
CA PHE A 76 12.45 19.84 -16.92
C PHE A 76 11.67 20.41 -18.12
N TYR A 77 10.93 21.48 -17.88
CA TYR A 77 10.13 22.18 -18.88
C TYR A 77 10.83 23.42 -19.46
N GLY A 78 12.07 23.67 -19.05
CA GLY A 78 12.86 24.84 -19.42
C GLY A 78 13.18 25.74 -18.23
N LEU A 79 14.17 26.62 -18.40
CA LEU A 79 14.71 27.47 -17.32
C LEU A 79 13.66 28.47 -16.76
N ASP A 80 12.77 28.94 -17.59
CA ASP A 80 11.78 29.95 -17.23
C ASP A 80 10.46 29.36 -16.68
N PHE A 81 10.35 28.02 -16.64
CA PHE A 81 9.11 27.37 -16.18
C PHE A 81 8.78 27.70 -14.71
N ALA A 82 9.76 27.54 -13.81
CA ALA A 82 9.54 27.76 -12.39
C ALA A 82 9.27 29.23 -12.03
N SER A 83 9.82 30.17 -12.77
CA SER A 83 9.74 31.61 -12.47
C SER A 83 8.65 32.35 -13.25
N LYS A 84 8.36 31.91 -14.48
CA LYS A 84 7.45 32.62 -15.40
C LYS A 84 6.32 31.73 -15.96
N GLY A 85 6.34 30.41 -15.70
CA GLY A 85 5.38 29.47 -16.27
C GLY A 85 5.59 29.21 -17.77
N ILE A 86 6.76 29.58 -18.33
CA ILE A 86 7.04 29.41 -19.76
C ILE A 86 7.62 28.04 -20.01
N VAL A 87 6.91 27.20 -20.79
CA VAL A 87 7.40 25.93 -21.30
C VAL A 87 8.24 26.17 -22.55
N SER A 88 9.54 25.88 -22.49
CA SER A 88 10.47 25.97 -23.62
C SER A 88 11.05 24.61 -24.04
N VAL A 89 10.73 23.54 -23.28
CA VAL A 89 11.11 22.16 -23.57
C VAL A 89 9.84 21.30 -23.55
N ASP A 90 9.41 20.84 -24.73
CA ASP A 90 8.23 20.01 -24.95
C ASP A 90 8.52 18.96 -26.03
N PRO A 91 8.46 17.64 -25.74
CA PRO A 91 8.14 17.06 -24.43
C PRO A 91 9.20 17.36 -23.39
N PRO A 92 8.83 17.40 -22.07
CA PRO A 92 9.78 17.70 -21.02
C PRO A 92 10.83 16.61 -20.86
N GLU A 93 12.05 17.00 -20.55
CA GLU A 93 13.12 16.06 -20.27
C GLU A 93 13.01 15.47 -18.88
N ALA A 94 13.18 14.13 -18.76
CA ALA A 94 13.22 13.46 -17.48
C ALA A 94 14.62 13.50 -16.87
N ASN A 95 14.81 14.26 -15.78
CA ASN A 95 16.09 14.44 -15.08
C ASN A 95 16.15 13.57 -13.81
N GLY A 96 16.05 12.25 -13.97
CA GLY A 96 16.04 11.28 -12.88
C GLY A 96 14.67 11.16 -12.18
N SER A 97 14.64 10.43 -11.07
CA SER A 97 13.43 10.22 -10.28
C SER A 97 13.65 10.67 -8.83
N TYR A 98 12.56 10.94 -8.13
CA TYR A 98 12.60 11.10 -6.68
C TYR A 98 12.82 9.74 -6.02
N PRO A 99 13.51 9.66 -4.85
CA PRO A 99 13.55 8.44 -4.05
C PRO A 99 12.13 8.07 -3.61
N ILE A 100 11.82 6.77 -3.67
CA ILE A 100 10.51 6.24 -3.33
C ILE A 100 10.70 5.22 -2.22
N LEU A 101 10.00 5.44 -1.11
CA LEU A 101 9.97 4.52 0.02
C LEU A 101 8.59 3.88 0.11
N VAL A 102 8.55 2.67 0.69
CA VAL A 102 7.33 1.89 0.86
C VAL A 102 7.10 1.56 2.33
N PRO A 103 5.83 1.44 2.78
CA PRO A 103 5.54 1.00 4.14
C PRO A 103 6.06 -0.41 4.40
N GLN A 104 6.72 -0.60 5.56
CA GLN A 104 7.11 -1.92 6.04
C GLN A 104 5.89 -2.70 6.54
N VAL A 105 5.96 -4.02 6.44
CA VAL A 105 4.87 -4.92 6.80
C VAL A 105 5.25 -5.88 7.93
N ASP A 106 4.23 -6.43 8.59
CA ASP A 106 4.35 -7.49 9.59
C ASP A 106 4.47 -8.88 8.95
N ASN A 107 4.51 -9.92 9.80
CA ASN A 107 4.62 -11.31 9.35
C ASN A 107 3.42 -11.80 8.52
N ASP A 108 2.29 -11.10 8.58
CA ASP A 108 1.11 -11.37 7.77
C ASP A 108 1.12 -10.60 6.43
N GLY A 109 2.11 -9.73 6.22
CA GLY A 109 2.21 -8.85 5.07
C GLY A 109 1.32 -7.63 5.14
N ASN A 110 0.79 -7.28 6.32
CA ASN A 110 0.01 -6.07 6.56
C ASN A 110 0.92 -4.93 7.04
N GLU A 111 0.61 -3.69 6.66
CA GLU A 111 1.42 -2.53 7.04
C GLU A 111 1.57 -2.38 8.56
N LEU A 112 2.82 -2.13 9.02
CA LEU A 112 3.13 -1.96 10.44
C LEU A 112 2.60 -0.64 11.00
N ALA A 113 2.67 0.42 10.21
CA ALA A 113 2.28 1.77 10.61
C ALA A 113 0.92 2.19 10.02
N GLY A 114 0.45 3.34 10.45
CA GLY A 114 -0.81 3.90 9.98
C GLY A 114 -1.99 3.63 10.91
N VAL A 115 -3.16 4.09 10.49
CA VAL A 115 -4.42 3.84 11.20
C VAL A 115 -4.92 2.45 10.84
N LYS A 116 -4.92 1.56 11.82
CA LYS A 116 -5.34 0.17 11.61
C LYS A 116 -6.86 0.04 11.76
N MET A 117 -7.51 -0.27 10.66
CA MET A 117 -8.91 -0.69 10.65
C MET A 117 -9.07 -2.05 11.33
N PRO A 118 -10.27 -2.43 11.81
CA PRO A 118 -10.52 -3.73 12.44
C PRO A 118 -10.04 -4.91 11.59
N GLU A 119 -10.25 -4.84 10.28
CA GLU A 119 -9.83 -5.86 9.29
C GLU A 119 -8.31 -6.08 9.24
N VAL A 120 -7.53 -5.04 9.60
CA VAL A 120 -6.06 -5.12 9.65
C VAL A 120 -5.56 -5.41 11.07
N SER A 121 -6.35 -5.06 12.10
CA SER A 121 -5.99 -5.32 13.50
C SER A 121 -6.20 -6.77 13.91
N VAL A 122 -7.24 -7.42 13.32
CA VAL A 122 -7.54 -8.86 13.49
C VAL A 122 -7.69 -9.45 12.08
N PRO A 123 -6.55 -9.66 11.38
CA PRO A 123 -6.61 -9.93 9.96
C PRO A 123 -7.10 -11.34 9.62
N LEU A 124 -7.91 -11.42 8.58
CA LEU A 124 -8.28 -12.67 7.88
C LEU A 124 -7.54 -12.83 6.57
N ALA A 125 -6.71 -11.85 6.21
CA ALA A 125 -5.95 -11.79 4.97
C ALA A 125 -4.75 -10.85 5.10
N THR A 126 -3.83 -10.92 4.15
CA THR A 126 -2.95 -9.81 3.82
C THR A 126 -3.72 -8.79 2.97
N TYR A 127 -3.68 -7.53 3.39
CA TYR A 127 -4.27 -6.40 2.70
C TYR A 127 -3.16 -5.48 2.23
N THR A 128 -2.94 -5.43 0.92
CA THR A 128 -1.89 -4.56 0.37
C THR A 128 -2.46 -3.31 -0.26
N GLY A 129 -1.64 -2.27 -0.39
CA GLY A 129 -1.96 -1.07 -1.18
C GLY A 129 -1.67 -1.25 -2.69
N TRP A 130 -1.24 -2.42 -3.12
CA TRP A 130 -0.83 -2.70 -4.49
C TRP A 130 -1.44 -4.00 -5.03
N ASN A 131 -1.52 -4.11 -6.36
CA ASN A 131 -1.81 -5.34 -7.09
C ASN A 131 -1.04 -5.30 -8.42
N LEU A 132 -0.69 -6.45 -8.95
CA LEU A 132 -0.06 -6.55 -10.26
C LEU A 132 -1.11 -6.91 -11.31
N PHE A 133 -0.91 -6.50 -12.56
CA PHE A 133 -1.81 -6.90 -13.65
C PHE A 133 -1.82 -8.42 -13.82
N ASN A 134 -3.00 -8.97 -14.07
CA ASN A 134 -3.12 -10.34 -14.59
C ASN A 134 -2.74 -10.40 -16.08
N ALA A 135 -2.45 -11.59 -16.59
CA ALA A 135 -1.98 -11.78 -17.96
C ALA A 135 -2.97 -11.35 -19.06
N GLU A 136 -4.27 -11.25 -18.73
CA GLU A 136 -5.30 -10.82 -19.67
C GLU A 136 -5.41 -9.28 -19.75
N SER A 137 -4.94 -8.59 -18.71
CA SER A 137 -5.14 -7.14 -18.56
C SER A 137 -3.89 -6.31 -18.79
N GLY A 138 -2.70 -6.92 -18.74
CA GLY A 138 -1.45 -6.20 -18.97
C GLY A 138 -0.20 -6.97 -18.57
N PRO A 139 0.97 -6.34 -18.62
CA PRO A 139 2.24 -6.97 -18.22
C PRO A 139 2.20 -7.36 -16.74
N THR A 140 2.43 -8.64 -16.45
CA THR A 140 2.27 -9.23 -15.11
C THR A 140 3.26 -8.73 -14.06
N SER A 141 4.30 -8.02 -14.45
CA SER A 141 5.27 -7.38 -13.57
C SER A 141 4.92 -5.95 -13.17
N LEU A 142 3.93 -5.35 -13.84
CA LEU A 142 3.55 -3.95 -13.59
C LEU A 142 2.42 -3.83 -12.55
N LEU A 143 2.51 -2.76 -11.78
CA LEU A 143 1.47 -2.39 -10.82
C LEU A 143 0.18 -1.98 -11.55
N SER A 144 -0.95 -2.54 -11.14
CA SER A 144 -2.25 -2.05 -11.57
C SER A 144 -2.59 -0.76 -10.82
N SER A 145 -3.21 0.19 -11.53
CA SER A 145 -3.51 1.51 -10.96
C SER A 145 -4.56 1.44 -9.86
N MET A 146 -4.29 2.09 -8.71
CA MET A 146 -5.23 2.34 -7.62
C MET A 146 -5.97 1.10 -7.06
N GLN A 147 -5.34 -0.07 -7.15
CA GLN A 147 -5.91 -1.31 -6.62
C GLN A 147 -4.95 -2.01 -5.67
N GLY A 148 -5.45 -2.32 -4.48
CA GLY A 148 -4.78 -3.18 -3.52
C GLY A 148 -5.17 -4.65 -3.67
N SER A 149 -4.46 -5.53 -2.97
CA SER A 149 -4.72 -6.97 -2.96
C SER A 149 -5.40 -7.41 -1.66
N TYR A 150 -6.25 -8.42 -1.79
CA TYR A 150 -6.76 -9.24 -0.70
C TYR A 150 -6.26 -10.67 -0.90
N ILE A 151 -5.37 -11.12 0.00
CA ILE A 151 -4.73 -12.43 -0.06
C ILE A 151 -5.14 -13.20 1.20
N PRO A 152 -6.14 -14.09 1.14
CA PRO A 152 -6.66 -14.79 2.31
C PRO A 152 -5.56 -15.52 3.10
N LEU A 153 -5.69 -15.54 4.43
CA LEU A 153 -4.90 -16.44 5.27
C LEU A 153 -5.37 -17.88 5.08
N PRO A 154 -4.50 -18.88 5.30
CA PRO A 154 -4.92 -20.27 5.39
C PRO A 154 -6.01 -20.42 6.48
N ARG A 155 -7.03 -21.21 6.23
CA ARG A 155 -8.12 -21.39 7.22
C ARG A 155 -7.67 -22.29 8.37
N THR A 156 -6.97 -23.39 8.04
CA THR A 156 -6.52 -24.39 8.98
C THR A 156 -5.00 -24.54 8.93
N ARG A 157 -4.45 -25.15 9.97
CA ARG A 157 -3.03 -25.55 10.01
C ARG A 157 -2.68 -26.48 8.85
N ALA A 158 -3.55 -27.44 8.54
CA ALA A 158 -3.37 -28.35 7.43
C ALA A 158 -3.30 -27.63 6.07
N ASP A 159 -4.15 -26.61 5.86
CA ASP A 159 -4.09 -25.77 4.65
C ASP A 159 -2.77 -25.00 4.57
N ARG A 160 -2.31 -24.44 5.69
CA ARG A 160 -1.04 -23.73 5.78
C ARG A 160 0.14 -24.63 5.39
N GLU A 161 0.21 -25.81 5.96
CA GLU A 161 1.27 -26.79 5.69
C GLU A 161 1.25 -27.25 4.22
N ARG A 162 0.06 -27.55 3.69
CA ARG A 162 -0.14 -27.95 2.28
C ARG A 162 0.31 -26.87 1.29
N THR A 163 0.03 -25.60 1.57
CA THR A 163 0.38 -24.48 0.70
C THR A 163 1.75 -23.89 0.99
N LYS A 164 2.42 -24.33 2.07
CA LYS A 164 3.68 -23.77 2.57
C LYS A 164 3.58 -22.28 2.85
N ASP A 165 2.43 -21.84 3.36
CA ASP A 165 2.21 -20.44 3.70
C ASP A 165 2.97 -20.11 5.00
N PRO A 166 3.83 -19.08 5.01
CA PRO A 166 4.58 -18.70 6.22
C PRO A 166 3.72 -18.03 7.28
N ARG A 167 2.53 -17.53 6.90
CA ARG A 167 1.61 -16.85 7.83
C ARG A 167 0.85 -17.87 8.67
N ALA A 168 0.55 -17.52 9.93
CA ALA A 168 -0.29 -18.36 10.77
C ALA A 168 -1.71 -18.49 10.15
N SER A 169 -2.30 -19.69 10.26
CA SER A 169 -3.69 -19.90 9.84
C SER A 169 -4.69 -19.21 10.79
N ILE A 170 -5.94 -19.06 10.35
CA ILE A 170 -7.00 -18.50 11.18
C ILE A 170 -7.23 -19.36 12.44
N GLU A 171 -7.10 -20.69 12.31
CA GLU A 171 -7.24 -21.64 13.41
C GLU A 171 -6.14 -21.50 14.48
N GLU A 172 -4.93 -21.05 14.10
CA GLU A 172 -3.77 -20.91 14.96
C GLU A 172 -3.71 -19.53 15.69
N ARG A 173 -4.66 -18.63 15.44
CA ARG A 173 -4.75 -17.28 16.02
C ARG A 173 -5.71 -17.25 17.18
#